data_670cb1f1d54f5ff0e8f3bcf995253427
#
_entry.id   670cb1f1d54f5ff0e8f3bcf995253427
#
_cell.length_a   1.000
_cell.length_b   1.000
_cell.length_c   1.000
_cell.angle_alpha   90.00
_cell.angle_beta   90.00
_cell.angle_gamma   90.00
#
_symmetry.space_group_name_H-M   'P 1'
#
loop_
_entity.id
_entity.type
_entity.pdbx_description
1 polymer ?
#
loop_
_entity_poly.entity_id
_entity_poly.type
_entity_poly.pdbx_seq_one_letter_code
_entity_poly.pdbx_strand_id
1 'polypeptide(L)'
;MGFTSAMCSALEEATVEAREAYAKNQTVRTAAKASTTAYTGKTAIMREMAADMIRAVKSFADMQAYPSAIYSAAQIPEPAAPTPAKAPGKPNSIAVNLEPSGAVTISWKATNAAASTGAFFNIARKLPGHSAFTNFVSANGTTSSVRRMSFTDSSIPTSAAGQGAQYFITGQRGILHGTPSDAITVQFGVDGAGAVVTGATLKVAA
;
A
#
# COMPACT_ATOMS: atom_id res chain seq x y z
N MET A 1 -74.07 -11.88 18.52
CA MET A 1 -73.76 -10.46 18.33
C MET A 1 -73.35 -10.27 16.89
N GLY A 2 -74.12 -9.60 16.07
CA GLY A 2 -73.80 -9.33 14.65
C GLY A 2 -73.32 -7.92 14.48
N PHE A 3 -72.49 -7.66 13.47
CA PHE A 3 -72.10 -6.31 13.07
C PHE A 3 -73.30 -5.55 12.57
N THR A 4 -73.46 -4.28 12.98
CA THR A 4 -74.49 -3.43 12.47
C THR A 4 -74.08 -2.81 11.13
N SER A 5 -75.06 -2.50 10.25
CA SER A 5 -74.77 -1.85 8.96
C SER A 5 -73.95 -0.56 9.13
N ALA A 6 -74.21 0.23 10.18
CA ALA A 6 -73.45 1.40 10.49
C ALA A 6 -72.00 1.16 10.82
N MET A 7 -71.65 0.02 11.45
CA MET A 7 -70.28 -0.37 11.71
C MET A 7 -69.52 -0.80 10.42
N CYS A 8 -70.24 -1.45 9.49
CA CYS A 8 -69.67 -1.81 8.19
C CYS A 8 -69.34 -0.54 7.35
N SER A 9 -70.31 0.42 7.28
CA SER A 9 -70.06 1.67 6.56
C SER A 9 -68.93 2.49 7.15
N ALA A 10 -68.82 2.59 8.48
CA ALA A 10 -67.71 3.29 9.13
C ALA A 10 -66.34 2.62 8.86
N LEU A 11 -66.32 1.29 8.77
CA LEU A 11 -65.09 0.55 8.41
C LEU A 11 -64.69 0.77 6.94
N GLU A 12 -65.68 0.82 6.04
CA GLU A 12 -65.45 1.12 4.62
C GLU A 12 -64.86 2.52 4.45
N GLU A 13 -65.45 3.55 5.08
CA GLU A 13 -64.94 4.93 5.05
C GLU A 13 -63.49 4.99 5.61
N ALA A 14 -63.25 4.44 6.78
CA ALA A 14 -61.92 4.42 7.37
C ALA A 14 -60.91 3.70 6.47
N THR A 15 -61.32 2.64 5.76
CA THR A 15 -60.48 1.91 4.79
C THR A 15 -60.11 2.77 3.57
N VAL A 16 -61.08 3.54 3.05
CA VAL A 16 -60.87 4.48 1.95
C VAL A 16 -59.88 5.56 2.38
N GLU A 17 -60.13 6.22 3.50
CA GLU A 17 -59.24 7.26 4.06
C GLU A 17 -57.80 6.74 4.28
N ALA A 18 -57.65 5.55 4.83
CA ALA A 18 -56.35 4.92 5.05
C ALA A 18 -55.61 4.67 3.73
N ARG A 19 -56.32 4.20 2.68
CA ARG A 19 -55.73 4.00 1.35
C ARG A 19 -55.31 5.31 0.69
N GLU A 20 -56.11 6.36 0.81
CA GLU A 20 -55.79 7.69 0.29
C GLU A 20 -54.56 8.28 1.01
N ALA A 21 -54.50 8.18 2.34
CA ALA A 21 -53.37 8.61 3.13
C ALA A 21 -52.11 7.86 2.76
N TYR A 22 -52.19 6.54 2.54
CA TYR A 22 -51.08 5.72 2.08
C TYR A 22 -50.59 6.16 0.70
N ALA A 23 -51.48 6.33 -0.28
CA ALA A 23 -51.14 6.78 -1.64
C ALA A 23 -50.45 8.15 -1.61
N LYS A 24 -50.97 9.10 -0.83
CA LYS A 24 -50.35 10.41 -0.63
C LYS A 24 -48.96 10.31 -0.03
N ASN A 25 -48.77 9.44 0.98
CA ASN A 25 -47.45 9.21 1.59
C ASN A 25 -46.46 8.63 0.57
N GLN A 26 -46.87 7.69 -0.26
CA GLN A 26 -46.01 7.12 -1.32
C GLN A 26 -45.60 8.18 -2.34
N THR A 27 -46.53 9.06 -2.75
CA THR A 27 -46.23 10.17 -3.67
C THR A 27 -45.18 11.11 -3.07
N VAL A 28 -45.36 11.51 -1.81
CA VAL A 28 -44.41 12.40 -1.11
C VAL A 28 -43.01 11.73 -0.98
N ARG A 29 -42.97 10.44 -0.63
CA ARG A 29 -41.70 9.70 -0.55
C ARG A 29 -41.00 9.63 -1.91
N THR A 30 -41.73 9.38 -2.97
CA THR A 30 -41.16 9.33 -4.33
C THR A 30 -40.63 10.70 -4.75
N ALA A 31 -41.38 11.77 -4.50
CA ALA A 31 -40.95 13.14 -4.77
C ALA A 31 -39.67 13.52 -3.96
N ALA A 32 -39.62 13.14 -2.69
CA ALA A 32 -38.41 13.35 -1.84
C ALA A 32 -37.18 12.61 -2.36
N LYS A 33 -37.34 11.36 -2.78
CA LYS A 33 -36.25 10.58 -3.42
C LYS A 33 -35.76 11.24 -4.71
N ALA A 34 -36.69 11.66 -5.58
CA ALA A 34 -36.38 12.34 -6.83
C ALA A 34 -35.61 13.65 -6.59
N SER A 35 -36.04 14.45 -5.60
CA SER A 35 -35.37 15.68 -5.19
C SER A 35 -33.96 15.42 -4.67
N THR A 36 -33.78 14.42 -3.82
CA THR A 36 -32.45 14.01 -3.32
C THR A 36 -31.52 13.58 -4.45
N THR A 37 -32.03 12.77 -5.39
CA THR A 37 -31.26 12.33 -6.56
C THR A 37 -30.87 13.52 -7.44
N ALA A 38 -31.78 14.44 -7.69
CA ALA A 38 -31.48 15.66 -8.47
C ALA A 38 -30.42 16.54 -7.77
N TYR A 39 -30.53 16.71 -6.44
CA TYR A 39 -29.54 17.46 -5.66
C TYR A 39 -28.15 16.81 -5.73
N THR A 40 -28.04 15.50 -5.50
CA THR A 40 -26.77 14.81 -5.57
C THR A 40 -26.15 14.85 -6.95
N GLY A 41 -26.96 14.71 -8.01
CA GLY A 41 -26.51 14.85 -9.40
C GLY A 41 -25.96 16.24 -9.70
N LYS A 42 -26.69 17.29 -9.33
CA LYS A 42 -26.24 18.69 -9.52
C LYS A 42 -24.95 18.97 -8.72
N THR A 43 -24.87 18.47 -7.49
CA THR A 43 -23.68 18.63 -6.65
C THR A 43 -22.46 17.91 -7.25
N ALA A 44 -22.61 16.74 -7.84
CA ALA A 44 -21.56 16.02 -8.53
C ALA A 44 -21.03 16.82 -9.72
N ILE A 45 -21.91 17.32 -10.57
CA ILE A 45 -21.55 18.17 -11.73
C ILE A 45 -20.79 19.43 -11.27
N MET A 46 -21.29 20.11 -10.24
CA MET A 46 -20.62 21.30 -9.69
C MET A 46 -19.20 20.98 -9.21
N ARG A 47 -19.01 19.86 -8.51
CA ARG A 47 -17.68 19.44 -8.03
C ARG A 47 -16.73 19.11 -9.17
N GLU A 48 -17.22 18.48 -10.22
CA GLU A 48 -16.43 18.17 -11.42
C GLU A 48 -15.99 19.45 -12.11
N MET A 49 -16.90 20.38 -12.37
CA MET A 49 -16.58 21.70 -12.96
C MET A 49 -15.56 22.47 -12.10
N ALA A 50 -15.72 22.48 -10.78
CA ALA A 50 -14.78 23.12 -9.87
C ALA A 50 -13.38 22.48 -9.94
N ALA A 51 -13.31 21.14 -10.00
CA ALA A 51 -12.05 20.43 -10.16
C ALA A 51 -11.35 20.74 -11.49
N ASP A 52 -12.11 20.88 -12.57
CA ASP A 52 -11.59 21.26 -13.88
C ASP A 52 -11.04 22.69 -13.88
N MET A 53 -11.75 23.63 -13.28
CA MET A 53 -11.29 25.01 -13.11
C MET A 53 -9.98 25.06 -12.30
N ILE A 54 -9.89 24.33 -11.19
CA ILE A 54 -8.67 24.23 -10.38
C ILE A 54 -7.51 23.64 -11.20
N ARG A 55 -7.76 22.61 -12.00
CA ARG A 55 -6.75 22.02 -12.89
C ARG A 55 -6.26 23.02 -13.94
N ALA A 56 -7.16 23.78 -14.54
CA ALA A 56 -6.82 24.82 -15.50
C ALA A 56 -5.95 25.91 -14.87
N VAL A 57 -6.30 26.39 -13.67
CA VAL A 57 -5.50 27.39 -12.93
C VAL A 57 -4.11 26.84 -12.61
N LYS A 58 -4.01 25.60 -12.15
CA LYS A 58 -2.71 24.95 -11.87
C LYS A 58 -1.85 24.85 -13.12
N SER A 59 -2.41 24.34 -14.20
CA SER A 59 -1.69 24.24 -15.48
C SER A 59 -1.21 25.59 -15.99
N PHE A 60 -2.01 26.64 -15.83
CA PHE A 60 -1.61 27.99 -16.20
C PHE A 60 -0.51 28.53 -15.28
N ALA A 61 -0.62 28.31 -13.96
CA ALA A 61 0.39 28.74 -13.00
C ALA A 61 1.75 28.09 -13.28
N ASP A 62 1.78 26.78 -13.60
CA ASP A 62 3.00 26.03 -13.90
C ASP A 62 3.77 26.56 -15.13
N MET A 63 3.09 27.30 -16.04
CA MET A 63 3.70 27.93 -17.20
C MET A 63 4.21 29.36 -16.92
N GLN A 64 3.98 29.91 -15.75
CA GLN A 64 4.34 31.30 -15.42
C GLN A 64 5.62 31.39 -14.57
N ALA A 65 6.32 32.52 -14.69
CA ALA A 65 7.51 32.77 -13.88
C ALA A 65 7.21 32.96 -12.36
N TYR A 66 5.97 33.35 -12.04
CA TYR A 66 5.53 33.64 -10.66
C TYR A 66 4.22 32.90 -10.33
N PRO A 67 4.26 31.57 -10.15
CA PRO A 67 3.07 30.74 -9.86
C PRO A 67 2.29 31.20 -8.63
N SER A 68 2.98 31.61 -7.56
CA SER A 68 2.37 32.07 -6.31
C SER A 68 1.38 33.22 -6.49
N ALA A 69 1.69 34.16 -7.37
CA ALA A 69 0.80 35.28 -7.68
C ALA A 69 -0.52 34.82 -8.33
N ILE A 70 -0.45 33.80 -9.18
CA ILE A 70 -1.62 33.20 -9.82
C ILE A 70 -2.52 32.50 -8.79
N TYR A 71 -1.92 31.68 -7.91
CA TYR A 71 -2.66 30.99 -6.84
C TYR A 71 -3.36 31.99 -5.90
N SER A 72 -2.63 33.05 -5.51
CA SER A 72 -3.18 34.11 -4.66
C SER A 72 -4.33 34.86 -5.35
N ALA A 73 -4.19 35.23 -6.63
CA ALA A 73 -5.24 35.91 -7.38
C ALA A 73 -6.48 35.02 -7.57
N ALA A 74 -6.29 33.72 -7.75
CA ALA A 74 -7.38 32.74 -7.88
C ALA A 74 -8.00 32.34 -6.53
N GLN A 75 -7.44 32.79 -5.41
CA GLN A 75 -7.83 32.38 -4.05
C GLN A 75 -7.78 30.85 -3.83
N ILE A 76 -6.83 30.19 -4.49
CA ILE A 76 -6.60 28.75 -4.38
C ILE A 76 -5.33 28.53 -3.57
N PRO A 77 -5.29 27.60 -2.60
CA PRO A 77 -4.08 27.27 -1.89
C PRO A 77 -2.98 26.77 -2.85
N GLU A 78 -1.76 27.25 -2.64
CA GLU A 78 -0.61 26.74 -3.38
C GLU A 78 -0.46 25.22 -3.15
N PRO A 79 0.04 24.48 -4.15
CA PRO A 79 0.42 23.10 -3.96
C PRO A 79 1.44 23.00 -2.83
N ALA A 80 1.20 22.11 -1.89
CA ALA A 80 2.19 21.82 -0.86
C ALA A 80 3.51 21.38 -1.51
N ALA A 81 4.62 21.88 -0.99
CA ALA A 81 5.93 21.41 -1.44
C ALA A 81 6.00 19.88 -1.31
N PRO A 82 6.54 19.18 -2.31
CA PRO A 82 6.65 17.73 -2.25
C PRO A 82 7.44 17.33 -1.00
N THR A 83 6.81 16.53 -0.15
CA THR A 83 7.50 15.99 1.05
C THR A 83 8.60 15.03 0.58
N PRO A 84 9.87 15.25 0.98
CA PRO A 84 10.94 14.34 0.62
C PRO A 84 10.61 12.91 1.05
N ALA A 85 10.80 11.96 0.14
CA ALA A 85 10.56 10.56 0.45
C ALA A 85 11.55 10.10 1.53
N LYS A 86 11.02 9.51 2.61
CA LYS A 86 11.84 9.01 3.72
C LYS A 86 12.69 7.81 3.28
N ALA A 87 13.83 7.60 3.95
CA ALA A 87 14.63 6.39 3.79
C ALA A 87 13.77 5.13 4.03
N PRO A 88 14.10 3.99 3.39
CA PRO A 88 13.50 2.70 3.75
C PRO A 88 13.75 2.38 5.23
N GLY A 89 12.73 1.82 5.89
CA GLY A 89 12.87 1.40 7.28
C GLY A 89 13.78 0.18 7.45
N LYS A 90 14.10 -0.15 8.71
CA LYS A 90 14.85 -1.36 9.05
C LYS A 90 14.18 -2.60 8.44
N PRO A 91 14.93 -3.45 7.69
CA PRO A 91 14.42 -4.72 7.20
C PRO A 91 13.97 -5.62 8.36
N ASN A 92 12.79 -6.22 8.21
CA ASN A 92 12.16 -7.08 9.20
C ASN A 92 11.52 -8.31 8.53
N SER A 93 10.96 -9.22 9.32
CA SER A 93 10.33 -10.45 8.82
C SER A 93 11.24 -11.20 7.85
N ILE A 94 12.52 -11.30 8.20
CA ILE A 94 13.54 -11.90 7.35
C ILE A 94 13.33 -13.42 7.32
N ALA A 95 13.33 -13.97 6.12
CA ALA A 95 13.31 -15.42 5.91
C ALA A 95 14.41 -15.80 4.92
N VAL A 96 15.05 -16.91 5.19
CA VAL A 96 16.11 -17.49 4.35
C VAL A 96 15.61 -18.80 3.78
N ASN A 97 15.79 -18.99 2.49
CA ASN A 97 15.53 -20.23 1.77
C ASN A 97 16.84 -20.76 1.18
N LEU A 98 17.15 -22.02 1.42
CA LEU A 98 18.24 -22.71 0.76
C LEU A 98 17.71 -23.41 -0.49
N GLU A 99 18.26 -23.04 -1.62
CA GLU A 99 17.91 -23.66 -2.89
C GLU A 99 18.68 -24.99 -3.07
N PRO A 100 18.14 -25.97 -3.81
CA PRO A 100 18.85 -27.23 -4.11
C PRO A 100 20.18 -27.03 -4.83
N SER A 101 20.37 -25.90 -5.49
CA SER A 101 21.63 -25.48 -6.13
C SER A 101 22.70 -25.01 -5.15
N GLY A 102 22.40 -24.92 -3.85
CA GLY A 102 23.26 -24.31 -2.84
C GLY A 102 23.15 -22.78 -2.76
N ALA A 103 22.34 -22.15 -3.59
CA ALA A 103 22.11 -20.72 -3.51
C ALA A 103 21.26 -20.36 -2.26
N VAL A 104 21.50 -19.17 -1.70
CA VAL A 104 20.78 -18.64 -0.55
C VAL A 104 19.86 -17.53 -1.01
N THR A 105 18.55 -17.73 -0.89
CA THR A 105 17.54 -16.69 -1.13
C THR A 105 17.11 -16.07 0.18
N ILE A 106 17.38 -14.78 0.36
CA ILE A 106 16.98 -14.00 1.53
C ILE A 106 15.80 -13.14 1.13
N SER A 107 14.73 -13.16 1.92
CA SER A 107 13.55 -12.33 1.69
C SER A 107 13.19 -11.54 2.95
N TRP A 108 12.74 -10.30 2.78
CA TRP A 108 12.44 -9.37 3.88
C TRP A 108 11.29 -8.43 3.57
N LYS A 109 10.84 -7.70 4.57
CA LYS A 109 9.93 -6.56 4.46
C LYS A 109 10.61 -5.31 5.01
N ALA A 110 10.23 -4.13 4.54
CA ALA A 110 10.63 -2.87 5.12
C ALA A 110 9.54 -1.80 4.89
N THR A 111 9.46 -0.82 5.78
CA THR A 111 8.59 0.36 5.60
C THR A 111 9.21 1.29 4.54
N ASN A 112 8.38 2.01 3.81
CA ASN A 112 8.81 2.94 2.74
C ASN A 112 9.70 2.31 1.66
N ALA A 113 9.53 1.03 1.38
CA ALA A 113 10.39 0.24 0.49
C ALA A 113 9.95 0.26 -0.98
N ALA A 114 9.06 1.18 -1.39
CA ALA A 114 8.55 1.23 -2.76
C ALA A 114 9.65 1.57 -3.77
N ALA A 115 9.92 0.66 -4.70
CA ALA A 115 10.92 0.84 -5.77
C ALA A 115 10.59 2.05 -6.68
N SER A 116 9.29 2.33 -6.92
CA SER A 116 8.84 3.48 -7.71
C SER A 116 9.30 4.83 -7.16
N THR A 117 9.79 4.88 -5.91
CA THR A 117 10.34 6.07 -5.27
C THR A 117 11.87 6.04 -5.18
N GLY A 118 12.54 5.20 -5.97
CA GLY A 118 14.01 5.09 -6.00
C GLY A 118 14.63 4.39 -4.78
N ALA A 119 13.87 3.54 -4.09
CA ALA A 119 14.42 2.74 -3.00
C ALA A 119 15.08 1.47 -3.55
N PHE A 120 16.23 1.12 -3.00
CA PHE A 120 16.94 -0.13 -3.25
C PHE A 120 17.56 -0.64 -1.95
N PHE A 121 18.08 -1.87 -1.98
CA PHE A 121 18.67 -2.49 -0.79
C PHE A 121 20.09 -2.97 -1.10
N ASN A 122 21.01 -2.62 -0.22
CA ASN A 122 22.37 -3.14 -0.20
C ASN A 122 22.39 -4.35 0.72
N ILE A 123 22.87 -5.46 0.19
CA ILE A 123 23.09 -6.70 0.93
C ILE A 123 24.60 -6.86 1.12
N ALA A 124 25.06 -6.77 2.34
CA ALA A 124 26.45 -7.02 2.69
C ALA A 124 26.62 -8.46 3.15
N ARG A 125 27.53 -9.20 2.52
CA ARG A 125 27.88 -10.59 2.88
C ARG A 125 29.31 -10.68 3.36
N LYS A 126 29.53 -11.43 4.42
CA LYS A 126 30.85 -11.81 4.90
C LYS A 126 30.97 -13.34 4.95
N LEU A 127 31.93 -13.90 4.22
CA LEU A 127 32.27 -15.31 4.26
C LEU A 127 33.27 -15.59 5.37
N PRO A 128 33.36 -16.83 5.85
CA PRO A 128 34.38 -17.26 6.81
C PRO A 128 35.78 -16.97 6.29
N GLY A 129 36.67 -16.56 7.18
CA GLY A 129 38.06 -16.21 6.82
C GLY A 129 38.22 -14.87 6.09
N HIS A 130 37.13 -14.19 5.69
CA HIS A 130 37.19 -12.86 5.09
C HIS A 130 37.09 -11.77 6.15
N SER A 131 37.96 -10.76 6.08
CA SER A 131 37.89 -9.58 6.97
C SER A 131 36.85 -8.57 6.52
N ALA A 132 36.56 -8.47 5.22
CA ALA A 132 35.67 -7.49 4.61
C ALA A 132 34.32 -8.08 4.19
N PHE A 133 33.32 -7.23 4.12
CA PHE A 133 32.03 -7.55 3.52
C PHE A 133 32.06 -7.33 2.01
N THR A 134 31.44 -8.24 1.26
CA THR A 134 31.11 -8.06 -0.16
C THR A 134 29.71 -7.48 -0.26
N ASN A 135 29.53 -6.40 -1.03
CA ASN A 135 28.24 -5.74 -1.19
C ASN A 135 27.58 -6.15 -2.50
N PHE A 136 26.29 -6.42 -2.41
CA PHE A 136 25.39 -6.67 -3.53
C PHE A 136 24.27 -5.64 -3.50
N VAL A 137 23.76 -5.26 -4.66
CA VAL A 137 22.62 -4.35 -4.77
C VAL A 137 21.42 -5.12 -5.26
N SER A 138 20.32 -5.03 -4.53
CA SER A 138 19.03 -5.54 -4.96
C SER A 138 18.10 -4.37 -5.27
N ALA A 139 17.72 -4.23 -6.54
CA ALA A 139 16.77 -3.21 -7.01
C ALA A 139 15.31 -3.61 -6.78
N ASN A 140 15.04 -4.78 -6.25
CA ASN A 140 13.71 -5.39 -6.21
C ASN A 140 12.86 -4.86 -5.04
N GLY A 141 12.44 -3.60 -5.14
CA GLY A 141 11.21 -3.19 -4.48
C GLY A 141 10.04 -3.76 -5.28
N THR A 142 9.47 -4.88 -4.86
CA THR A 142 8.30 -5.43 -5.55
C THR A 142 7.12 -4.49 -5.37
N THR A 143 6.50 -4.10 -6.47
CA THR A 143 5.19 -3.45 -6.54
C THR A 143 4.04 -4.41 -6.17
N SER A 144 4.34 -5.62 -5.74
CA SER A 144 3.33 -6.60 -5.36
C SER A 144 2.68 -6.23 -4.03
N SER A 145 1.42 -6.58 -3.89
CA SER A 145 0.60 -6.37 -2.69
C SER A 145 1.21 -6.93 -1.39
N VAL A 146 2.20 -7.80 -1.50
CA VAL A 146 2.87 -8.47 -0.37
C VAL A 146 4.05 -7.68 0.17
N ARG A 147 4.56 -6.66 -0.54
CA ARG A 147 5.69 -5.80 -0.11
C ARG A 147 6.90 -6.59 0.42
N ARG A 148 7.15 -7.78 -0.11
CA ARG A 148 8.29 -8.60 0.25
C ARG A 148 9.35 -8.47 -0.84
N MET A 149 10.57 -8.19 -0.44
CA MET A 149 11.74 -8.11 -1.31
C MET A 149 12.55 -9.38 -1.17
N SER A 150 13.35 -9.72 -2.16
CA SER A 150 14.23 -10.89 -2.12
C SER A 150 15.53 -10.63 -2.86
N PHE A 151 16.56 -11.36 -2.42
CA PHE A 151 17.85 -11.41 -3.07
C PHE A 151 18.33 -12.85 -3.03
N THR A 152 18.85 -13.36 -4.15
CA THR A 152 19.42 -14.70 -4.25
C THR A 152 20.93 -14.59 -4.44
N ASP A 153 21.67 -15.16 -3.51
CA ASP A 153 23.11 -15.29 -3.58
C ASP A 153 23.48 -16.68 -4.14
N SER A 154 23.87 -16.72 -5.39
CA SER A 154 24.34 -17.93 -6.08
C SER A 154 25.86 -18.03 -6.12
N SER A 155 26.58 -17.07 -5.50
CA SER A 155 28.03 -16.95 -5.56
C SER A 155 28.74 -17.50 -4.30
N ILE A 156 28.07 -18.36 -3.54
CA ILE A 156 28.66 -18.99 -2.35
C ILE A 156 29.59 -20.12 -2.82
N PRO A 157 30.88 -20.08 -2.46
CA PRO A 157 31.80 -21.12 -2.88
C PRO A 157 31.51 -22.42 -2.14
N THR A 158 31.77 -23.57 -2.78
CA THR A 158 31.63 -24.90 -2.19
C THR A 158 32.57 -25.11 -0.98
N SER A 159 33.65 -24.36 -0.89
CA SER A 159 34.56 -24.32 0.28
C SER A 159 33.92 -23.76 1.54
N ALA A 160 32.73 -23.14 1.43
CA ALA A 160 31.96 -22.67 2.58
C ALA A 160 31.15 -23.78 3.28
N ALA A 161 31.18 -25.03 2.77
CA ALA A 161 30.53 -26.17 3.42
C ALA A 161 31.05 -26.36 4.86
N GLY A 162 30.13 -26.53 5.81
CA GLY A 162 30.46 -26.62 7.25
C GLY A 162 30.78 -25.26 7.91
N GLN A 163 30.75 -24.18 7.17
CA GLN A 163 31.03 -22.83 7.64
C GLN A 163 29.78 -21.93 7.48
N GLY A 164 29.83 -20.73 8.06
CA GLY A 164 28.70 -19.82 8.01
C GLY A 164 28.98 -18.56 7.18
N ALA A 165 27.96 -18.02 6.52
CA ALA A 165 27.99 -16.69 5.94
C ALA A 165 27.15 -15.72 6.79
N GLN A 166 27.62 -14.50 6.96
CA GLN A 166 26.87 -13.44 7.63
C GLN A 166 26.35 -12.45 6.59
N TYR A 167 25.11 -12.01 6.77
CA TYR A 167 24.46 -11.02 5.91
C TYR A 167 23.89 -9.87 6.73
N PHE A 168 23.95 -8.67 6.15
CA PHE A 168 23.21 -7.48 6.59
C PHE A 168 22.48 -6.89 5.40
N ILE A 169 21.30 -6.34 5.64
CA ILE A 169 20.49 -5.71 4.63
C ILE A 169 20.26 -4.26 5.03
N THR A 170 20.59 -3.31 4.17
CA THR A 170 20.39 -1.88 4.41
C THR A 170 19.60 -1.28 3.27
N GLY A 171 18.47 -0.63 3.58
CA GLY A 171 17.70 0.11 2.59
C GLY A 171 18.36 1.46 2.30
N GLN A 172 18.32 1.90 1.04
CA GLN A 172 18.82 3.19 0.61
C GLN A 172 17.83 3.86 -0.34
N ARG A 173 17.74 5.20 -0.26
CA ARG A 173 16.98 6.03 -1.19
C ARG A 173 17.77 7.31 -1.47
N GLY A 174 18.32 7.43 -2.69
CA GLY A 174 19.29 8.48 -2.98
C GLY A 174 20.45 8.45 -1.99
N ILE A 175 20.68 9.55 -1.29
CA ILE A 175 21.72 9.67 -0.25
C ILE A 175 21.25 9.22 1.14
N LEU A 176 19.98 8.89 1.31
CA LEU A 176 19.41 8.52 2.59
C LEU A 176 19.57 7.02 2.83
N HIS A 177 20.23 6.66 3.93
CA HIS A 177 20.41 5.28 4.38
C HIS A 177 19.42 4.97 5.49
N GLY A 178 18.76 3.82 5.39
CA GLY A 178 17.94 3.25 6.44
C GLY A 178 18.77 2.54 7.51
N THR A 179 18.13 2.16 8.60
CA THR A 179 18.76 1.33 9.64
C THR A 179 19.05 -0.07 9.08
N PRO A 180 20.25 -0.61 9.23
CA PRO A 180 20.57 -1.99 8.83
C PRO A 180 19.71 -3.02 9.55
N SER A 181 19.52 -4.18 8.94
CA SER A 181 18.94 -5.34 9.62
C SER A 181 19.83 -5.83 10.75
N ASP A 182 19.27 -6.69 11.60
CA ASP A 182 20.08 -7.52 12.47
C ASP A 182 20.92 -8.49 11.61
N ALA A 183 22.02 -8.99 12.19
CA ALA A 183 22.89 -9.96 11.52
C ALA A 183 22.13 -11.26 11.23
N ILE A 184 22.23 -11.74 10.00
CA ILE A 184 21.69 -13.02 9.57
C ILE A 184 22.87 -13.94 9.37
N THR A 185 22.97 -15.01 10.15
CA THR A 185 24.00 -16.02 9.97
C THR A 185 23.38 -17.27 9.37
N VAL A 186 23.91 -17.70 8.24
CA VAL A 186 23.53 -18.94 7.56
C VAL A 186 24.71 -19.90 7.66
N GLN A 187 24.56 -20.95 8.46
CA GLN A 187 25.54 -22.03 8.56
C GLN A 187 25.19 -23.12 7.56
N PHE A 188 26.11 -23.45 6.69
CA PHE A 188 25.95 -24.53 5.70
C PHE A 188 26.29 -25.88 6.34
N GLY A 189 25.43 -26.87 6.11
CA GLY A 189 25.69 -28.23 6.55
C GLY A 189 26.90 -28.87 5.82
N VAL A 190 27.46 -29.91 6.41
CA VAL A 190 28.46 -30.78 5.78
C VAL A 190 27.72 -32.00 5.23
N ASP A 191 28.10 -32.49 4.07
CA ASP A 191 27.60 -33.73 3.46
C ASP A 191 26.07 -33.81 3.29
N GLY A 192 25.43 -32.71 2.86
CA GLY A 192 23.98 -32.66 2.62
C GLY A 192 23.12 -32.54 3.88
N ALA A 193 23.73 -32.46 5.07
CA ALA A 193 23.02 -32.03 6.26
C ALA A 193 22.57 -30.56 6.08
N GLY A 194 21.30 -30.25 6.36
CA GLY A 194 20.70 -28.95 6.11
C GLY A 194 21.47 -27.78 6.71
N ALA A 195 21.00 -26.56 6.47
CA ALA A 195 21.60 -25.35 7.04
C ALA A 195 20.90 -24.93 8.33
N VAL A 196 21.63 -24.30 9.23
CA VAL A 196 21.13 -23.63 10.42
C VAL A 196 21.13 -22.12 10.17
N VAL A 197 20.02 -21.45 10.46
CA VAL A 197 19.90 -20.00 10.29
C VAL A 197 19.65 -19.34 11.64
N THR A 198 20.46 -18.32 11.96
CA THR A 198 20.29 -17.48 13.14
C THR A 198 19.96 -16.05 12.70
N GLY A 199 19.03 -15.39 13.38
CA GLY A 199 18.59 -14.01 13.06
C GLY A 199 17.52 -13.92 11.97
N ALA A 200 17.03 -15.05 11.44
CA ALA A 200 15.97 -15.13 10.46
C ALA A 200 15.18 -16.45 10.56
N THR A 201 14.06 -16.55 9.88
CA THR A 201 13.27 -17.79 9.77
C THR A 201 13.80 -18.62 8.59
N LEU A 202 14.24 -19.86 8.84
CA LEU A 202 14.60 -20.80 7.78
C LEU A 202 13.31 -21.33 7.12
N LYS A 203 13.29 -21.28 5.80
CA LYS A 203 12.34 -22.01 4.95
C LYS A 203 13.11 -23.02 4.15
N VAL A 204 12.76 -24.29 4.26
CA VAL A 204 13.31 -25.37 3.44
C VAL A 204 12.42 -25.49 2.22
N ALA A 205 12.99 -25.47 1.02
CA ALA A 205 12.27 -25.80 -0.20
C ALA A 205 11.87 -27.28 -0.14
N ALA A 206 10.59 -27.55 -0.35
CA ALA A 206 10.03 -28.90 -0.46
C ALA A 206 10.25 -29.45 -1.86
#